data_8aeb9118b21ac9177622d06cb9b74c78
#
_entry.id   8aeb9118b21ac9177622d06cb9b74c78
#
_cell.length_a   1.000
_cell.length_b   1.000
_cell.length_c   1.000
_cell.angle_alpha   90.00
_cell.angle_beta   90.00
_cell.angle_gamma   90.00
#
_symmetry.space_group_name_H-M   'P 1'
#
loop_
_entity.id
_entity.type
_entity.pdbx_description
1 polymer ?
#
loop_
_entity_poly.entity_id
_entity_poly.type
_entity_poly.pdbx_seq_one_letter_code
_entity_poly.pdbx_strand_id
1 'polypeptide(L)'
;LTAFAKAVDVITYEFENIPTSALDVLEALRPIHPNRRALGISQDRIAEKDFLTGLGLTTAPYARVTGAEDLAGAIAGIGTPAILKTTRLGYDGKGQARIMTPDDAATALAAMNGAEAVLEGFITFSHEVSVIAARGQDGSVSAYDPGENVHRAGILHTTTVPAKLTPSQRTDAVLLAARILNALDYVGVMGVELFVTAKGLIVNEIAPRVHNSGHWTQN
;
A
#
# COMPACT_ATOMS: atom_id res chain seq x y z
N LEU A 1 -10.41 15.43 -20.79
CA LEU A 1 -10.91 15.31 -19.43
C LEU A 1 -12.27 16.00 -19.25
N THR A 2 -12.41 17.28 -19.60
CA THR A 2 -13.65 18.07 -19.41
C THR A 2 -14.87 17.46 -20.12
N ALA A 3 -14.74 17.00 -21.38
CA ALA A 3 -15.83 16.36 -22.11
C ALA A 3 -16.22 15.02 -21.46
N PHE A 4 -15.25 14.24 -21.01
CA PHE A 4 -15.47 13.01 -20.25
C PHE A 4 -16.25 13.28 -18.96
N ALA A 5 -15.77 14.21 -18.12
CA ALA A 5 -16.42 14.55 -16.87
C ALA A 5 -17.89 15.01 -17.04
N LYS A 6 -18.19 15.73 -18.13
CA LYS A 6 -19.57 16.18 -18.42
C LYS A 6 -20.51 15.06 -18.84
N ALA A 7 -19.97 13.92 -19.28
CA ALA A 7 -20.76 12.78 -19.78
C ALA A 7 -21.09 11.74 -18.69
N VAL A 8 -20.62 11.93 -17.46
CA VAL A 8 -20.78 10.98 -16.34
C VAL A 8 -21.28 11.68 -15.08
N ASP A 9 -21.85 10.94 -14.14
CA ASP A 9 -22.34 11.47 -12.87
C ASP A 9 -21.27 11.40 -11.77
N VAL A 10 -20.42 10.36 -11.80
CA VAL A 10 -19.33 10.11 -10.86
C VAL A 10 -18.13 9.56 -11.60
N ILE A 11 -16.94 9.88 -11.10
CA ILE A 11 -15.67 9.41 -11.65
C ILE A 11 -15.04 8.46 -10.66
N THR A 12 -14.54 7.34 -11.17
CA THR A 12 -13.73 6.38 -10.43
C THR A 12 -12.46 6.05 -11.21
N TYR A 13 -11.52 5.39 -10.57
CA TYR A 13 -10.29 4.94 -11.20
C TYR A 13 -9.92 3.53 -10.74
N GLU A 14 -9.18 2.83 -11.56
CA GLU A 14 -8.67 1.48 -11.32
C GLU A 14 -7.14 1.44 -11.30
N PHE A 15 -6.50 2.54 -11.71
CA PHE A 15 -5.06 2.66 -11.83
C PHE A 15 -4.51 3.73 -10.89
N GLU A 16 -3.48 3.40 -10.12
CA GLU A 16 -2.94 4.27 -9.06
C GLU A 16 -2.09 5.43 -9.61
N ASN A 17 -1.43 5.26 -10.76
CA ASN A 17 -0.48 6.27 -11.26
C ASN A 17 -1.15 7.33 -12.15
N ILE A 18 -2.31 7.84 -11.74
CA ILE A 18 -2.99 8.95 -12.42
C ILE A 18 -2.36 10.25 -11.94
N PRO A 19 -1.93 11.14 -12.87
CA PRO A 19 -1.41 12.45 -12.47
C PRO A 19 -2.43 13.25 -11.66
N THR A 20 -2.01 13.80 -10.53
CA THR A 20 -2.90 14.60 -9.65
C THR A 20 -3.49 15.81 -10.37
N SER A 21 -2.76 16.40 -11.35
CA SER A 21 -3.26 17.48 -12.21
C SER A 21 -4.47 17.08 -13.06
N ALA A 22 -4.60 15.79 -13.42
CA ALA A 22 -5.80 15.28 -14.08
C ALA A 22 -7.00 15.30 -13.14
N LEU A 23 -6.78 14.94 -11.87
CA LEU A 23 -7.82 14.95 -10.85
C LEU A 23 -8.28 16.37 -10.51
N ASP A 24 -7.39 17.39 -10.57
CA ASP A 24 -7.77 18.79 -10.35
C ASP A 24 -8.85 19.24 -11.34
N VAL A 25 -8.71 18.86 -12.61
CA VAL A 25 -9.69 19.19 -13.66
C VAL A 25 -11.00 18.43 -13.46
N LEU A 26 -10.91 17.16 -13.06
CA LEU A 26 -12.07 16.28 -12.95
C LEU A 26 -12.90 16.61 -11.70
N GLU A 27 -12.25 16.83 -10.55
CA GLU A 27 -12.90 17.10 -9.26
C GLU A 27 -13.69 18.43 -9.28
N ALA A 28 -13.22 19.41 -10.07
CA ALA A 28 -13.96 20.66 -10.27
C ALA A 28 -15.29 20.48 -11.02
N LEU A 29 -15.52 19.33 -11.65
CA LEU A 29 -16.68 19.07 -12.50
C LEU A 29 -17.59 17.99 -11.96
N ARG A 30 -17.04 16.95 -11.36
CA ARG A 30 -17.78 15.77 -10.86
C ARG A 30 -17.12 15.19 -9.60
N PRO A 31 -17.90 14.55 -8.71
CA PRO A 31 -17.36 13.77 -7.61
C PRO A 31 -16.41 12.69 -8.12
N ILE A 32 -15.28 12.51 -7.42
CA ILE A 32 -14.31 11.44 -7.65
C ILE A 32 -14.33 10.51 -6.45
N HIS A 33 -14.59 9.23 -6.70
CA HIS A 33 -14.56 8.19 -5.66
C HIS A 33 -13.76 6.99 -6.16
N PRO A 34 -12.73 6.57 -5.42
CA PRO A 34 -12.22 7.15 -4.17
C PRO A 34 -11.63 8.55 -4.35
N ASN A 35 -11.50 9.30 -3.23
CA ASN A 35 -11.05 10.68 -3.28
C ASN A 35 -9.55 10.82 -3.64
N ARG A 36 -9.15 12.01 -4.13
CA ARG A 36 -7.77 12.29 -4.55
C ARG A 36 -6.74 12.14 -3.43
N ARG A 37 -7.14 12.36 -2.16
CA ARG A 37 -6.24 12.22 -1.00
C ARG A 37 -5.77 10.78 -0.84
N ALA A 38 -6.68 9.83 -0.96
CA ALA A 38 -6.36 8.41 -0.91
C ALA A 38 -5.37 8.02 -2.02
N LEU A 39 -5.62 8.48 -3.25
CA LEU A 39 -4.72 8.23 -4.38
C LEU A 39 -3.35 8.89 -4.18
N GLY A 40 -3.31 10.15 -3.73
CA GLY A 40 -2.04 10.87 -3.52
C GLY A 40 -1.16 10.22 -2.45
N ILE A 41 -1.78 9.67 -1.40
CA ILE A 41 -1.07 8.94 -0.33
C ILE A 41 -0.50 7.63 -0.87
N SER A 42 -1.28 6.83 -1.59
CA SER A 42 -0.81 5.52 -2.09
C SER A 42 0.23 5.61 -3.21
N GLN A 43 0.29 6.73 -3.93
CA GLN A 43 1.29 6.95 -4.98
C GLN A 43 2.72 7.12 -4.47
N ASP A 44 2.89 7.37 -3.18
CA ASP A 44 4.21 7.64 -2.58
C ASP A 44 4.37 6.81 -1.30
N ARG A 45 5.31 5.86 -1.31
CA ARG A 45 5.53 4.92 -0.20
C ARG A 45 5.85 5.59 1.14
N ILE A 46 6.47 6.77 1.10
CA ILE A 46 6.76 7.50 2.34
C ILE A 46 5.50 8.17 2.85
N ALA A 47 4.74 8.85 1.98
CA ALA A 47 3.48 9.45 2.36
C ALA A 47 2.48 8.41 2.90
N GLU A 48 2.46 7.21 2.31
CA GLU A 48 1.65 6.09 2.78
C GLU A 48 2.06 5.64 4.18
N LYS A 49 3.36 5.43 4.41
CA LYS A 49 3.88 5.01 5.72
C LYS A 49 3.70 6.09 6.79
N ASP A 50 3.93 7.35 6.45
CA ASP A 50 3.69 8.49 7.35
C ASP A 50 2.21 8.57 7.75
N PHE A 51 1.30 8.37 6.80
CA PHE A 51 -0.14 8.32 7.06
C PHE A 51 -0.49 7.15 7.99
N LEU A 52 -0.03 5.93 7.67
CA LEU A 52 -0.32 4.73 8.46
C LEU A 52 0.25 4.82 9.88
N THR A 53 1.48 5.26 10.03
CA THR A 53 2.12 5.45 11.35
C THR A 53 1.48 6.58 12.13
N GLY A 54 1.05 7.65 11.47
CA GLY A 54 0.27 8.75 12.05
C GLY A 54 -1.09 8.29 12.61
N LEU A 55 -1.65 7.21 12.07
CA LEU A 55 -2.81 6.53 12.64
C LEU A 55 -2.42 5.60 13.81
N GLY A 56 -1.15 5.48 14.21
CA GLY A 56 -0.68 4.52 15.20
C GLY A 56 -0.74 3.07 14.73
N LEU A 57 -0.71 2.84 13.42
CA LEU A 57 -0.60 1.50 12.83
C LEU A 57 0.89 1.15 12.68
N THR A 58 1.19 -0.13 12.81
CA THR A 58 2.56 -0.63 12.66
C THR A 58 2.86 -0.91 11.19
N THR A 59 3.96 -0.35 10.68
CA THR A 59 4.53 -0.66 9.36
C THR A 59 5.94 -1.23 9.52
N ALA A 60 6.59 -1.68 8.44
CA ALA A 60 8.03 -1.91 8.46
C ALA A 60 8.74 -0.61 8.86
N PRO A 61 9.82 -0.65 9.67
CA PRO A 61 10.66 0.52 9.88
C PRO A 61 11.14 1.07 8.54
N TYR A 62 11.14 2.38 8.37
CA TYR A 62 11.47 2.99 7.08
C TYR A 62 12.24 4.30 7.24
N ALA A 63 12.98 4.64 6.21
CA ALA A 63 13.67 5.93 6.10
C ALA A 63 13.73 6.38 4.64
N ARG A 64 13.59 7.70 4.42
CA ARG A 64 13.75 8.34 3.11
C ARG A 64 15.22 8.27 2.69
N VAL A 65 15.46 8.04 1.41
CA VAL A 65 16.79 7.95 0.81
C VAL A 65 16.80 8.77 -0.48
N THR A 66 17.60 9.83 -0.49
CA THR A 66 17.81 10.69 -1.67
C THR A 66 19.22 10.54 -2.24
N GLY A 67 20.12 9.88 -1.50
CA GLY A 67 21.50 9.67 -1.88
C GLY A 67 22.26 8.69 -0.98
N ALA A 68 23.56 8.56 -1.21
CA ALA A 68 24.40 7.58 -0.52
C ALA A 68 24.53 7.84 0.99
N GLU A 69 24.58 9.11 1.39
CA GLU A 69 24.70 9.50 2.80
C GLU A 69 23.43 9.13 3.57
N ASP A 70 22.25 9.43 2.99
CA ASP A 70 20.95 9.06 3.57
C ASP A 70 20.85 7.54 3.71
N LEU A 71 21.26 6.80 2.66
CA LEU A 71 21.21 5.33 2.69
C LEU A 71 22.11 4.75 3.78
N ALA A 72 23.32 5.28 3.95
CA ALA A 72 24.22 4.85 5.01
C ALA A 72 23.63 5.12 6.41
N GLY A 73 23.07 6.31 6.62
CA GLY A 73 22.37 6.67 7.86
C GLY A 73 21.15 5.79 8.12
N ALA A 74 20.35 5.51 7.09
CA ALA A 74 19.19 4.64 7.17
C ALA A 74 19.57 3.20 7.53
N ILE A 75 20.61 2.64 6.91
CA ILE A 75 21.14 1.31 7.24
C ILE A 75 21.63 1.27 8.68
N ALA A 76 22.35 2.30 9.15
CA ALA A 76 22.81 2.36 10.53
C ALA A 76 21.65 2.38 11.55
N GLY A 77 20.53 3.05 11.22
CA GLY A 77 19.36 3.15 12.09
C GLY A 77 18.42 1.95 12.05
N ILE A 78 18.15 1.42 10.86
CA ILE A 78 17.19 0.33 10.62
C ILE A 78 17.85 -1.04 10.72
N GLY A 79 19.11 -1.15 10.26
CA GLY A 79 19.85 -2.41 10.17
C GLY A 79 19.64 -3.12 8.84
N THR A 80 20.30 -4.29 8.75
CA THR A 80 20.15 -5.24 7.63
C THR A 80 19.71 -6.61 8.16
N PRO A 81 18.99 -7.42 7.37
CA PRO A 81 18.59 -7.16 5.98
C PRO A 81 17.51 -6.07 5.86
N ALA A 82 17.50 -5.38 4.71
CA ALA A 82 16.54 -4.33 4.38
C ALA A 82 16.21 -4.36 2.87
N ILE A 83 15.20 -3.62 2.48
CA ILE A 83 14.80 -3.50 1.07
C ILE A 83 14.77 -2.01 0.71
N LEU A 84 15.53 -1.62 -0.30
CA LEU A 84 15.47 -0.29 -0.89
C LEU A 84 14.45 -0.31 -2.03
N LYS A 85 13.48 0.60 -2.00
CA LYS A 85 12.41 0.70 -3.00
C LYS A 85 12.31 2.11 -3.53
N THR A 86 12.01 2.31 -4.81
CA THR A 86 11.62 3.63 -5.30
C THR A 86 10.37 4.10 -4.57
N THR A 87 10.28 5.40 -4.25
CA THR A 87 9.11 5.96 -3.54
C THR A 87 7.86 5.89 -4.40
N ARG A 88 8.00 5.92 -5.72
CA ARG A 88 6.90 5.93 -6.70
C ARG A 88 7.13 4.91 -7.82
N LEU A 89 6.06 4.55 -8.51
CA LEU A 89 6.06 3.74 -9.74
C LEU A 89 6.64 2.33 -9.60
N GLY A 90 6.85 1.84 -8.38
CA GLY A 90 7.26 0.45 -8.15
C GLY A 90 6.02 -0.48 -8.18
N TYR A 91 6.10 -1.58 -8.94
CA TYR A 91 5.06 -2.61 -9.03
C TYR A 91 5.69 -3.96 -9.36
N ASP A 92 5.03 -5.05 -8.99
CA ASP A 92 5.44 -6.43 -9.31
C ASP A 92 6.94 -6.71 -9.05
N GLY A 93 7.47 -6.21 -7.92
CA GLY A 93 8.87 -6.37 -7.56
C GLY A 93 9.86 -5.49 -8.33
N LYS A 94 9.39 -4.63 -9.25
CA LYS A 94 10.24 -3.65 -9.94
C LYS A 94 10.51 -2.43 -9.06
N GLY A 95 11.65 -1.77 -9.28
CA GLY A 95 12.08 -0.61 -8.51
C GLY A 95 12.42 -0.95 -7.05
N GLN A 96 12.93 -2.17 -6.80
CA GLN A 96 13.40 -2.57 -5.48
C GLN A 96 14.71 -3.36 -5.56
N ALA A 97 15.53 -3.23 -4.51
CA ALA A 97 16.78 -3.95 -4.34
C ALA A 97 16.91 -4.40 -2.88
N ARG A 98 17.40 -5.63 -2.68
CA ARG A 98 17.67 -6.16 -1.33
C ARG A 98 19.06 -5.72 -0.87
N ILE A 99 19.16 -5.33 0.38
CA ILE A 99 20.39 -5.02 1.09
C ILE A 99 20.54 -6.06 2.20
N MET A 100 21.34 -7.07 1.95
CA MET A 100 21.57 -8.14 2.93
C MET A 100 22.65 -7.76 3.93
N THR A 101 23.65 -6.98 3.47
CA THR A 101 24.74 -6.42 4.26
C THR A 101 24.95 -4.97 3.85
N PRO A 102 25.62 -4.13 4.67
CA PRO A 102 25.94 -2.76 4.28
C PRO A 102 26.72 -2.63 2.98
N ASP A 103 27.48 -3.65 2.59
CA ASP A 103 28.28 -3.65 1.35
C ASP A 103 27.42 -3.64 0.08
N ASP A 104 26.15 -4.06 0.19
CA ASP A 104 25.19 -4.06 -0.93
C ASP A 104 24.66 -2.65 -1.26
N ALA A 105 24.91 -1.66 -0.38
CA ALA A 105 24.29 -0.33 -0.44
C ALA A 105 24.53 0.38 -1.78
N ALA A 106 25.80 0.39 -2.26
CA ALA A 106 26.15 1.08 -3.52
C ALA A 106 25.43 0.46 -4.73
N THR A 107 25.37 -0.87 -4.79
CA THR A 107 24.69 -1.61 -5.86
C THR A 107 23.18 -1.38 -5.80
N ALA A 108 22.59 -1.42 -4.61
CA ALA A 108 21.16 -1.17 -4.41
C ALA A 108 20.78 0.26 -4.81
N LEU A 109 21.59 1.25 -4.43
CA LEU A 109 21.35 2.65 -4.79
C LEU A 109 21.46 2.86 -6.31
N ALA A 110 22.44 2.28 -6.95
CA ALA A 110 22.61 2.35 -8.41
C ALA A 110 21.39 1.76 -9.14
N ALA A 111 20.77 0.71 -8.61
CA ALA A 111 19.56 0.10 -9.18
C ALA A 111 18.32 1.03 -9.12
N MET A 112 18.33 2.07 -8.27
CA MET A 112 17.26 3.07 -8.22
C MET A 112 17.31 4.07 -9.37
N ASN A 113 18.40 4.08 -10.17
CA ASN A 113 18.57 4.96 -11.34
C ASN A 113 18.35 6.45 -11.03
N GLY A 114 18.77 6.93 -9.87
CA GLY A 114 18.60 8.31 -9.43
C GLY A 114 17.19 8.67 -8.93
N ALA A 115 16.28 7.72 -8.88
CA ALA A 115 14.97 7.95 -8.26
C ALA A 115 15.09 8.06 -6.74
N GLU A 116 14.25 8.91 -6.16
CA GLU A 116 14.06 8.95 -4.70
C GLU A 116 13.56 7.57 -4.21
N ALA A 117 14.10 7.12 -3.08
CA ALA A 117 13.83 5.79 -2.55
C ALA A 117 13.43 5.82 -1.07
N VAL A 118 12.88 4.73 -0.59
CA VAL A 118 12.65 4.41 0.82
C VAL A 118 13.40 3.14 1.16
N LEU A 119 14.18 3.15 2.24
CA LEU A 119 14.72 1.94 2.85
C LEU A 119 13.69 1.39 3.83
N GLU A 120 13.31 0.14 3.68
CA GLU A 120 12.42 -0.57 4.60
C GLU A 120 13.16 -1.72 5.28
N GLY A 121 13.03 -1.83 6.61
CA GLY A 121 13.53 -2.98 7.34
C GLY A 121 12.83 -4.28 6.89
N PHE A 122 13.59 -5.34 6.78
CA PHE A 122 13.05 -6.64 6.40
C PHE A 122 12.13 -7.20 7.49
N ILE A 123 10.92 -7.55 7.12
CA ILE A 123 9.93 -8.13 8.04
C ILE A 123 9.95 -9.65 7.92
N THR A 124 10.17 -10.31 9.06
CA THR A 124 9.98 -11.76 9.16
C THR A 124 8.52 -12.03 9.49
N PHE A 125 7.80 -12.65 8.58
CA PHE A 125 6.38 -12.97 8.71
C PHE A 125 6.12 -14.46 8.43
N SER A 126 5.01 -14.96 8.91
CA SER A 126 4.55 -16.34 8.62
C SER A 126 3.87 -16.44 7.26
N HIS A 127 2.99 -15.50 6.96
CA HIS A 127 2.27 -15.39 5.69
C HIS A 127 1.74 -13.97 5.50
N GLU A 128 1.32 -13.68 4.27
CA GLU A 128 0.72 -12.42 3.89
C GLU A 128 -0.80 -12.58 3.81
N VAL A 129 -1.54 -11.56 4.22
CA VAL A 129 -2.99 -11.53 4.06
C VAL A 129 -3.43 -10.18 3.49
N SER A 130 -4.59 -10.18 2.84
CA SER A 130 -5.24 -8.95 2.41
C SER A 130 -6.67 -8.89 2.92
N VAL A 131 -7.11 -7.68 3.27
CA VAL A 131 -8.50 -7.36 3.58
C VAL A 131 -9.06 -6.56 2.42
N ILE A 132 -10.12 -7.05 1.80
CA ILE A 132 -10.91 -6.31 0.83
C ILE A 132 -12.06 -5.67 1.61
N ALA A 133 -12.04 -4.35 1.70
CA ALA A 133 -13.02 -3.58 2.44
C ALA A 133 -13.61 -2.45 1.59
N ALA A 134 -14.85 -2.09 1.89
CA ALA A 134 -15.53 -0.98 1.24
C ALA A 134 -16.13 -0.03 2.29
N ARG A 135 -16.16 1.25 1.97
CA ARG A 135 -16.85 2.27 2.76
C ARG A 135 -17.85 3.02 1.86
N GLY A 136 -19.07 3.14 2.33
CA GLY A 136 -20.12 3.87 1.67
C GLY A 136 -20.07 5.38 1.92
N GLN A 137 -20.87 6.15 1.20
CA GLN A 137 -21.02 7.60 1.41
C GLN A 137 -21.64 7.95 2.77
N ASP A 138 -22.41 7.02 3.33
CA ASP A 138 -23.00 7.12 4.66
C ASP A 138 -22.00 6.83 5.80
N GLY A 139 -20.77 6.50 5.45
CA GLY A 139 -19.69 6.14 6.38
C GLY A 139 -19.73 4.69 6.86
N SER A 140 -20.70 3.88 6.41
CA SER A 140 -20.74 2.44 6.73
C SER A 140 -19.55 1.72 6.11
N VAL A 141 -18.92 0.81 6.87
CA VAL A 141 -17.79 -0.01 6.41
C VAL A 141 -18.20 -1.48 6.42
N SER A 142 -17.90 -2.16 5.34
CA SER A 142 -18.02 -3.61 5.21
C SER A 142 -16.72 -4.21 4.71
N ALA A 143 -16.39 -5.40 5.16
CA ALA A 143 -15.19 -6.11 4.72
C ALA A 143 -15.52 -7.59 4.51
N TYR A 144 -14.83 -8.18 3.56
CA TYR A 144 -14.78 -9.63 3.41
C TYR A 144 -13.83 -10.25 4.44
N ASP A 145 -13.95 -11.54 4.66
CA ASP A 145 -12.96 -12.30 5.42
C ASP A 145 -11.56 -12.10 4.79
N PRO A 146 -10.50 -11.91 5.62
CA PRO A 146 -9.15 -11.80 5.10
C PRO A 146 -8.75 -13.01 4.25
N GLY A 147 -8.11 -12.72 3.11
CA GLY A 147 -7.54 -13.74 2.22
C GLY A 147 -6.05 -13.91 2.47
N GLU A 148 -5.57 -15.17 2.51
CA GLU A 148 -4.14 -15.51 2.56
C GLU A 148 -3.54 -15.45 1.17
N ASN A 149 -2.48 -14.67 0.99
CA ASN A 149 -1.84 -14.41 -0.28
C ASN A 149 -0.53 -15.18 -0.42
N VAL A 150 -0.33 -15.80 -1.56
CA VAL A 150 0.93 -16.42 -1.94
C VAL A 150 1.49 -15.70 -3.16
N HIS A 151 2.67 -15.14 -3.01
CA HIS A 151 3.39 -14.48 -4.11
C HIS A 151 4.47 -15.40 -4.69
N ARG A 152 4.67 -15.33 -6.02
CA ARG A 152 5.77 -15.98 -6.74
C ARG A 152 6.48 -14.94 -7.59
N ALA A 153 7.78 -14.81 -7.41
CA ALA A 153 8.60 -13.79 -8.09
C ALA A 153 8.04 -12.36 -7.96
N GLY A 154 7.45 -12.03 -6.80
CA GLY A 154 6.87 -10.71 -6.52
C GLY A 154 5.47 -10.46 -7.09
N ILE A 155 4.86 -11.48 -7.73
CA ILE A 155 3.52 -11.38 -8.30
C ILE A 155 2.56 -12.25 -7.49
N LEU A 156 1.38 -11.74 -7.18
CA LEU A 156 0.32 -12.50 -6.50
C LEU A 156 -0.07 -13.71 -7.37
N HIS A 157 0.07 -14.90 -6.79
CA HIS A 157 -0.24 -16.15 -7.48
C HIS A 157 -1.58 -16.75 -7.06
N THR A 158 -1.85 -16.80 -5.76
CA THR A 158 -3.12 -17.31 -5.22
C THR A 158 -3.55 -16.51 -4.00
N THR A 159 -4.87 -16.36 -3.84
CA THR A 159 -5.52 -15.91 -2.62
C THR A 159 -6.44 -17.02 -2.12
N THR A 160 -6.31 -17.42 -0.87
CA THR A 160 -7.16 -18.42 -0.23
C THR A 160 -8.00 -17.77 0.86
N VAL A 161 -9.32 -17.93 0.79
CA VAL A 161 -10.28 -17.34 1.74
C VAL A 161 -11.05 -18.46 2.43
N PRO A 162 -11.21 -18.42 3.74
CA PRO A 162 -10.59 -17.48 4.68
C PRO A 162 -9.11 -17.78 4.91
N ALA A 163 -8.34 -16.74 5.26
CA ALA A 163 -6.95 -16.88 5.66
C ALA A 163 -6.80 -17.67 6.98
N LYS A 164 -5.64 -18.28 7.16
CA LYS A 164 -5.27 -18.97 8.43
C LYS A 164 -4.91 -17.95 9.51
N LEU A 165 -5.94 -17.35 10.10
CA LEU A 165 -5.83 -16.39 11.18
C LEU A 165 -6.56 -16.88 12.42
N THR A 166 -6.06 -16.52 13.59
CA THR A 166 -6.84 -16.67 14.83
C THR A 166 -8.06 -15.73 14.77
N PRO A 167 -9.14 -16.00 15.55
CA PRO A 167 -10.30 -15.12 15.60
C PRO A 167 -9.95 -13.66 15.94
N SER A 168 -8.98 -13.44 16.86
CA SER A 168 -8.50 -12.11 17.20
C SER A 168 -7.81 -11.45 16.00
N GLN A 169 -6.85 -12.11 15.37
CA GLN A 169 -6.15 -11.56 14.20
C GLN A 169 -7.10 -11.21 13.05
N ARG A 170 -8.14 -12.03 12.82
CA ARG A 170 -9.18 -11.72 11.82
C ARG A 170 -9.91 -10.43 12.15
N THR A 171 -10.35 -10.29 13.40
CA THR A 171 -11.02 -9.08 13.88
C THR A 171 -10.10 -7.87 13.77
N ASP A 172 -8.86 -8.00 14.22
CA ASP A 172 -7.87 -6.93 14.18
C ASP A 172 -7.59 -6.47 12.74
N ALA A 173 -7.48 -7.40 11.79
CA ALA A 173 -7.26 -7.08 10.37
C ALA A 173 -8.42 -6.25 9.79
N VAL A 174 -9.66 -6.65 10.06
CA VAL A 174 -10.86 -5.92 9.60
C VAL A 174 -10.96 -4.54 10.24
N LEU A 175 -10.73 -4.45 11.55
CA LEU A 175 -10.77 -3.16 12.27
C LEU A 175 -9.68 -2.21 11.81
N LEU A 176 -8.49 -2.73 11.49
CA LEU A 176 -7.39 -1.97 10.93
C LEU A 176 -7.75 -1.39 9.55
N ALA A 177 -8.32 -2.21 8.66
CA ALA A 177 -8.80 -1.74 7.37
C ALA A 177 -9.89 -0.67 7.51
N ALA A 178 -10.86 -0.88 8.40
CA ALA A 178 -11.91 0.09 8.69
C ALA A 178 -11.35 1.42 9.20
N ARG A 179 -10.31 1.39 10.06
CA ARG A 179 -9.63 2.59 10.57
C ARG A 179 -8.97 3.39 9.44
N ILE A 180 -8.31 2.72 8.50
CA ILE A 180 -7.71 3.35 7.33
C ILE A 180 -8.78 4.01 6.46
N LEU A 181 -9.83 3.28 6.09
CA LEU A 181 -10.94 3.79 5.28
C LEU A 181 -11.60 5.02 5.91
N ASN A 182 -11.86 4.98 7.21
CA ASN A 182 -12.47 6.10 7.93
C ASN A 182 -11.54 7.32 7.99
N ALA A 183 -10.24 7.14 8.23
CA ALA A 183 -9.27 8.23 8.29
C ALA A 183 -9.06 8.93 6.93
N LEU A 184 -9.36 8.24 5.83
CA LEU A 184 -9.31 8.78 4.48
C LEU A 184 -10.63 9.38 4.01
N ASP A 185 -11.71 9.31 4.80
CA ASP A 185 -13.08 9.59 4.30
C ASP A 185 -13.35 8.87 2.98
N TYR A 186 -12.89 7.62 2.93
CA TYR A 186 -12.90 6.82 1.71
C TYR A 186 -14.31 6.51 1.27
N VAL A 187 -14.55 6.54 -0.03
CA VAL A 187 -15.78 6.00 -0.64
C VAL A 187 -15.37 5.07 -1.78
N GLY A 188 -15.70 3.79 -1.64
CA GLY A 188 -15.31 2.77 -2.61
C GLY A 188 -14.70 1.55 -1.97
N VAL A 189 -14.03 0.73 -2.78
CA VAL A 189 -13.34 -0.51 -2.39
C VAL A 189 -11.85 -0.26 -2.25
N MET A 190 -11.24 -0.86 -1.23
CA MET A 190 -9.79 -0.80 -0.95
C MET A 190 -9.27 -2.20 -0.63
N GLY A 191 -8.07 -2.52 -1.13
CA GLY A 191 -7.26 -3.62 -0.65
C GLY A 191 -6.27 -3.13 0.41
N VAL A 192 -6.18 -3.83 1.54
CA VAL A 192 -5.19 -3.56 2.59
C VAL A 192 -4.34 -4.81 2.76
N GLU A 193 -3.05 -4.72 2.48
CA GLU A 193 -2.11 -5.84 2.61
C GLU A 193 -1.39 -5.82 3.97
N LEU A 194 -1.32 -6.99 4.59
CA LEU A 194 -0.80 -7.17 5.93
C LEU A 194 0.18 -8.34 5.98
N PHE A 195 1.27 -8.16 6.73
CA PHE A 195 2.12 -9.27 7.18
C PHE A 195 1.62 -9.81 8.52
N VAL A 196 1.48 -11.11 8.61
CA VAL A 196 1.16 -11.82 9.87
C VAL A 196 2.47 -12.21 10.54
N THR A 197 2.76 -11.59 11.68
CA THR A 197 4.00 -11.83 12.43
C THR A 197 3.71 -12.43 13.79
N ALA A 198 4.75 -12.92 14.47
CA ALA A 198 4.63 -13.39 15.85
C ALA A 198 4.21 -12.28 16.85
N LYS A 199 4.40 -11.01 16.48
CA LYS A 199 4.06 -9.84 17.32
C LYS A 199 2.72 -9.18 16.95
N GLY A 200 2.03 -9.68 15.92
CA GLY A 200 0.77 -9.12 15.43
C GLY A 200 0.81 -8.78 13.95
N LEU A 201 -0.13 -7.96 13.51
CA LEU A 201 -0.27 -7.54 12.12
C LEU A 201 0.57 -6.29 11.84
N ILE A 202 1.23 -6.29 10.70
CA ILE A 202 1.99 -5.15 10.18
C ILE A 202 1.40 -4.76 8.83
N VAL A 203 1.07 -3.49 8.63
CA VAL A 203 0.58 -3.00 7.34
C VAL A 203 1.73 -2.95 6.35
N ASN A 204 1.56 -3.63 5.23
CA ASN A 204 2.50 -3.57 4.11
C ASN A 204 2.19 -2.38 3.20
N GLU A 205 1.00 -2.38 2.59
CA GLU A 205 0.55 -1.32 1.69
C GLU A 205 -0.98 -1.24 1.61
N ILE A 206 -1.49 -0.15 1.04
CA ILE A 206 -2.90 0.04 0.70
C ILE A 206 -3.07 0.24 -0.80
N ALA A 207 -4.11 -0.35 -1.36
CA ALA A 207 -4.50 -0.16 -2.75
C ALA A 207 -5.86 0.54 -2.81
N PRO A 208 -5.94 1.85 -3.10
CA PRO A 208 -7.21 2.61 -3.10
C PRO A 208 -8.00 2.37 -4.39
N ARG A 209 -8.19 1.14 -4.77
CA ARG A 209 -8.85 0.65 -5.99
C ARG A 209 -9.26 -0.81 -5.81
N VAL A 210 -9.90 -1.37 -6.81
CA VAL A 210 -10.02 -2.83 -6.94
C VAL A 210 -8.63 -3.48 -6.91
N HIS A 211 -8.50 -4.62 -6.26
CA HIS A 211 -7.23 -5.28 -6.02
C HIS A 211 -7.26 -6.72 -6.52
N ASN A 212 -6.13 -7.22 -7.03
CA ASN A 212 -6.01 -8.57 -7.58
C ASN A 212 -6.36 -9.66 -6.54
N SER A 213 -6.02 -9.45 -5.26
CA SER A 213 -6.43 -10.38 -4.18
C SER A 213 -7.93 -10.37 -3.87
N GLY A 214 -8.69 -9.46 -4.48
CA GLY A 214 -10.14 -9.33 -4.33
C GLY A 214 -10.95 -9.79 -5.55
N HIS A 215 -10.35 -10.30 -6.62
CA HIS A 215 -11.08 -10.69 -7.82
C HIS A 215 -12.15 -11.77 -7.57
N TRP A 216 -11.97 -12.62 -6.59
CA TRP A 216 -12.94 -13.63 -6.17
C TRP A 216 -14.26 -13.05 -5.61
N THR A 217 -14.28 -11.77 -5.23
CA THR A 217 -15.48 -11.12 -4.67
C THR A 217 -16.53 -10.79 -5.72
N GLN A 218 -16.25 -11.02 -6.99
CA GLN A 218 -17.15 -10.71 -8.12
C GLN A 218 -18.13 -11.85 -8.46
N ASN A 219 -17.99 -13.02 -7.82
CA ASN A 219 -18.79 -14.23 -8.10
C ASN A 219 -19.84 -14.45 -7.02
#